data_48cc4bcc4e1710caba6a7af3f4c6b65a
#
_entry.id   48cc4bcc4e1710caba6a7af3f4c6b65a
#
_cell.length_a   1.000
_cell.length_b   1.000
_cell.length_c   1.000
_cell.angle_alpha   90.00
_cell.angle_beta   90.00
_cell.angle_gamma   90.00
#
_symmetry.space_group_name_H-M   'P 1'
#
loop_
_entity.id
_entity.type
_entity.pdbx_description
1 polymer ?
#
loop_
_entity_poly.entity_id
_entity_poly.type
_entity_poly.pdbx_seq_one_letter_code
_entity_poly.pdbx_strand_id
1 'polypeptide(L)'
;NQWEKSVWKKDMEYFKDARINSATVNVFSWAKIQPSEETYDFSELDEVIDMLSRENYDIVLATSTAALPAWMVKRYPETARTDYEGRHHKFGQRHNACPNSPVYQKYASALAKKLAERYGSNPHIACWHINNEYGGECYCENCEKAFRVWLRKKYQTLEALNKAWNLEFWGHTIYDWDEIVLPNALSEGITSEQTAFAGISIDYKRFNSDSILENFKMERDAIRCFDKETLVTTNLMGTYKGLDYFKWAKEMDIVSWDNYPGYD
;
A
#
# COMPACT_ATOMS: atom_id res chain seq x y z
N ASN A 1 11.38 -5.45 15.69
CA ASN A 1 11.38 -6.82 15.18
C ASN A 1 12.67 -7.25 14.49
N GLN A 2 13.63 -6.37 14.28
CA GLN A 2 14.95 -6.67 13.71
C GLN A 2 16.02 -6.83 14.78
N TRP A 3 15.78 -6.31 15.98
CA TRP A 3 16.72 -6.30 17.09
C TRP A 3 16.26 -7.26 18.18
N GLU A 4 17.24 -7.88 18.86
CA GLU A 4 16.95 -8.71 20.02
C GLU A 4 16.50 -7.85 21.20
N LYS A 5 15.61 -8.37 22.03
CA LYS A 5 15.13 -7.68 23.25
C LYS A 5 16.27 -7.24 24.19
N SER A 6 17.39 -7.95 24.16
CA SER A 6 18.59 -7.63 24.95
C SER A 6 19.16 -6.23 24.70
N VAL A 7 18.94 -5.67 23.49
CA VAL A 7 19.46 -4.35 23.12
C VAL A 7 18.47 -3.22 23.37
N TRP A 8 17.18 -3.48 23.57
CA TRP A 8 16.14 -2.44 23.70
C TRP A 8 16.42 -1.44 24.82
N LYS A 9 16.92 -1.93 25.98
CA LYS A 9 17.28 -1.04 27.08
C LYS A 9 18.37 -0.06 26.68
N LYS A 10 19.36 -0.52 25.93
CA LYS A 10 20.47 0.32 25.44
C LYS A 10 20.00 1.32 24.39
N ASP A 11 19.08 0.91 23.52
CA ASP A 11 18.46 1.80 22.54
C ASP A 11 17.72 2.94 23.24
N MET A 12 16.98 2.66 24.33
CA MET A 12 16.29 3.69 25.11
C MET A 12 17.27 4.67 25.78
N GLU A 13 18.44 4.20 26.23
CA GLU A 13 19.51 5.09 26.73
C GLU A 13 20.01 6.02 25.61
N TYR A 14 20.29 5.47 24.41
CA TYR A 14 20.71 6.26 23.27
C TYR A 14 19.63 7.25 22.79
N PHE A 15 18.36 6.88 22.83
CA PHE A 15 17.27 7.79 22.53
C PHE A 15 17.25 8.99 23.47
N LYS A 16 17.44 8.76 24.76
CA LYS A 16 17.53 9.86 25.78
C LYS A 16 18.74 10.76 25.52
N ASP A 17 19.90 10.16 25.24
CA ASP A 17 21.14 10.91 24.97
C ASP A 17 21.00 11.76 23.71
N ALA A 18 20.35 11.21 22.65
CA ALA A 18 20.07 11.89 21.40
C ALA A 18 18.86 12.84 21.46
N ARG A 19 18.15 12.91 22.61
CA ARG A 19 16.93 13.71 22.80
C ARG A 19 15.82 13.35 21.81
N ILE A 20 15.74 12.09 21.42
CA ILE A 20 14.63 11.56 20.64
C ILE A 20 13.42 11.46 21.57
N ASN A 21 12.26 11.95 21.12
CA ASN A 21 11.00 11.94 21.87
C ASN A 21 9.87 11.20 21.15
N SER A 22 10.11 10.67 19.94
CA SER A 22 9.13 9.90 19.19
C SER A 22 9.77 8.70 18.50
N ALA A 23 9.00 7.67 18.27
CA ALA A 23 9.46 6.45 17.60
C ALA A 23 8.39 5.90 16.64
N THR A 24 8.80 5.58 15.40
CA THR A 24 7.97 4.81 14.47
C THR A 24 8.21 3.32 14.69
N VAL A 25 7.15 2.57 14.94
CA VAL A 25 7.22 1.13 15.24
C VAL A 25 6.29 0.33 14.32
N ASN A 26 6.55 -0.97 14.23
CA ASN A 26 5.67 -1.94 13.57
C ASN A 26 5.60 -1.83 12.03
N VAL A 27 6.60 -1.26 11.35
CA VAL A 27 6.51 -0.98 9.90
C VAL A 27 6.40 -2.25 9.05
N PHE A 28 7.14 -3.32 9.37
CA PHE A 28 7.19 -4.58 8.60
C PHE A 28 6.95 -5.83 9.47
N SER A 29 6.03 -5.76 10.42
CA SER A 29 5.81 -6.83 11.40
C SER A 29 4.61 -7.73 11.11
N TRP A 30 3.97 -7.64 9.93
CA TRP A 30 2.76 -8.41 9.65
C TRP A 30 2.91 -9.90 9.94
N ALA A 31 3.99 -10.53 9.43
CA ALA A 31 4.23 -11.96 9.64
C ALA A 31 4.45 -12.35 11.12
N LYS A 32 4.95 -11.43 11.95
CA LYS A 32 5.07 -11.66 13.40
C LYS A 32 3.72 -11.55 14.10
N ILE A 33 2.96 -10.50 13.78
CA ILE A 33 1.63 -10.27 14.36
C ILE A 33 0.63 -11.33 13.91
N GLN A 34 0.71 -11.75 12.65
CA GLN A 34 -0.18 -12.75 12.08
C GLN A 34 0.64 -13.91 11.47
N PRO A 35 1.17 -14.81 12.31
CA PRO A 35 2.02 -15.93 11.85
C PRO A 35 1.28 -16.99 11.04
N SER A 36 -0.04 -17.04 11.14
CA SER A 36 -0.93 -17.84 10.30
C SER A 36 -2.24 -17.10 10.04
N GLU A 37 -3.07 -17.60 9.15
CA GLU A 37 -4.32 -16.96 8.77
C GLU A 37 -5.25 -16.66 9.95
N GLU A 38 -5.33 -17.58 10.92
CA GLU A 38 -6.27 -17.50 12.04
C GLU A 38 -5.62 -16.99 13.34
N THR A 39 -4.30 -16.87 13.38
CA THR A 39 -3.58 -16.58 14.61
C THR A 39 -3.01 -15.18 14.62
N TYR A 40 -3.25 -14.46 15.71
CA TYR A 40 -2.63 -13.15 15.96
C TYR A 40 -1.84 -13.18 17.26
N ASP A 41 -0.62 -12.64 17.23
CA ASP A 41 0.26 -12.49 18.38
C ASP A 41 0.76 -11.05 18.46
N PHE A 42 0.29 -10.32 19.44
CA PHE A 42 0.67 -8.92 19.70
C PHE A 42 1.70 -8.79 20.84
N SER A 43 2.16 -9.89 21.43
CA SER A 43 2.96 -9.87 22.65
C SER A 43 4.22 -9.00 22.57
N GLU A 44 4.98 -9.11 21.45
CA GLU A 44 6.18 -8.29 21.27
C GLU A 44 5.82 -6.82 21.04
N LEU A 45 4.77 -6.54 20.27
CA LEU A 45 4.33 -5.16 20.04
C LEU A 45 3.79 -4.52 21.31
N ASP A 46 3.06 -5.27 22.15
CA ASP A 46 2.61 -4.81 23.47
C ASP A 46 3.79 -4.36 24.33
N GLU A 47 4.84 -5.19 24.41
CA GLU A 47 6.04 -4.84 25.20
C GLU A 47 6.72 -3.56 24.68
N VAL A 48 6.82 -3.38 23.37
CA VAL A 48 7.43 -2.18 22.76
C VAL A 48 6.58 -0.94 23.06
N ILE A 49 5.27 -1.02 22.86
CA ILE A 49 4.36 0.10 23.09
C ILE A 49 4.34 0.46 24.59
N ASP A 50 4.28 -0.54 25.46
CA ASP A 50 4.34 -0.32 26.92
C ASP A 50 5.64 0.35 27.34
N MET A 51 6.78 -0.10 26.82
CA MET A 51 8.09 0.48 27.12
C MET A 51 8.16 1.95 26.68
N LEU A 52 7.76 2.27 25.47
CA LEU A 52 7.76 3.63 24.94
C LEU A 52 6.78 4.53 25.71
N SER A 53 5.58 4.04 26.01
CA SER A 53 4.56 4.78 26.75
C SER A 53 5.01 5.11 28.18
N ARG A 54 5.66 4.18 28.90
CA ARG A 54 6.20 4.41 30.24
C ARG A 54 7.29 5.48 30.30
N GLU A 55 8.04 5.61 29.21
CA GLU A 55 9.09 6.62 29.06
C GLU A 55 8.58 7.90 28.38
N ASN A 56 7.26 8.02 28.20
CA ASN A 56 6.56 9.19 27.65
C ASN A 56 7.01 9.57 26.22
N TYR A 57 7.22 8.56 25.35
CA TYR A 57 7.48 8.78 23.94
C TYR A 57 6.19 8.90 23.13
N ASP A 58 6.17 9.77 22.15
CA ASP A 58 5.16 9.78 21.09
C ASP A 58 5.40 8.60 20.15
N ILE A 59 4.36 7.83 19.87
CA ILE A 59 4.44 6.63 19.05
C ILE A 59 3.76 6.87 17.70
N VAL A 60 4.50 6.65 16.62
CA VAL A 60 3.93 6.53 15.27
C VAL A 60 3.75 5.04 15.00
N LEU A 61 2.52 4.57 15.04
CA LEU A 61 2.21 3.13 14.92
C LEU A 61 1.87 2.76 13.48
N ALA A 62 2.70 1.90 12.87
CA ALA A 62 2.48 1.46 11.50
C ALA A 62 1.55 0.23 11.42
N THR A 63 0.80 0.12 10.30
CA THR A 63 -0.13 -1.01 10.06
C THR A 63 0.55 -2.30 9.58
N SER A 64 1.83 -2.26 9.24
CA SER A 64 2.65 -3.40 8.77
C SER A 64 2.28 -3.98 7.39
N THR A 65 1.33 -3.43 6.69
CA THR A 65 0.70 -4.06 5.51
C THR A 65 1.54 -3.98 4.22
N ALA A 66 2.71 -3.31 4.26
CA ALA A 66 3.63 -3.21 3.14
C ALA A 66 4.37 -4.51 2.77
N ALA A 67 4.43 -5.48 3.70
CA ALA A 67 5.12 -6.75 3.48
C ALA A 67 4.19 -7.93 3.73
N LEU A 68 3.86 -8.68 2.68
CA LEU A 68 2.98 -9.85 2.77
C LEU A 68 3.59 -10.96 3.62
N PRO A 69 2.84 -11.60 4.53
CA PRO A 69 3.30 -12.80 5.21
C PRO A 69 3.36 -14.00 4.24
N ALA A 70 4.32 -14.90 4.48
CA ALA A 70 4.56 -16.05 3.60
C ALA A 70 3.34 -16.96 3.44
N TRP A 71 2.57 -17.18 4.53
CA TRP A 71 1.37 -18.00 4.49
C TRP A 71 0.33 -17.47 3.52
N MET A 72 0.20 -16.14 3.40
CA MET A 72 -0.78 -15.52 2.51
C MET A 72 -0.44 -15.79 1.05
N VAL A 73 0.79 -15.53 0.62
CA VAL A 73 1.23 -15.79 -0.75
C VAL A 73 1.21 -17.28 -1.09
N LYS A 74 1.51 -18.15 -0.11
CA LYS A 74 1.43 -19.60 -0.30
C LYS A 74 0.00 -20.08 -0.52
N ARG A 75 -0.96 -19.58 0.26
CA ARG A 75 -2.37 -20.02 0.23
C ARG A 75 -3.17 -19.32 -0.85
N TYR A 76 -2.85 -18.05 -1.12
CA TYR A 76 -3.53 -17.16 -2.04
C TYR A 76 -2.50 -16.50 -2.99
N PRO A 77 -1.95 -17.25 -3.96
CA PRO A 77 -0.90 -16.74 -4.85
C PRO A 77 -1.29 -15.43 -5.56
N GLU A 78 -2.58 -15.26 -5.90
CA GLU A 78 -3.13 -14.07 -6.55
C GLU A 78 -3.01 -12.78 -5.72
N THR A 79 -2.61 -12.87 -4.47
CA THR A 79 -2.29 -11.69 -3.65
C THR A 79 -1.00 -11.01 -4.09
N ALA A 80 -0.06 -11.77 -4.67
CA ALA A 80 1.17 -11.21 -5.21
C ALA A 80 0.93 -10.58 -6.59
N ARG A 81 1.75 -9.60 -6.95
CA ARG A 81 1.67 -8.87 -8.22
C ARG A 81 2.00 -9.74 -9.42
N THR A 82 1.52 -9.31 -10.57
CA THR A 82 2.00 -9.73 -11.88
C THR A 82 2.66 -8.52 -12.54
N ASP A 83 3.85 -8.67 -13.08
CA ASP A 83 4.57 -7.59 -13.74
C ASP A 83 4.10 -7.35 -15.18
N TYR A 84 4.67 -6.33 -15.84
CA TYR A 84 4.31 -5.94 -17.19
C TYR A 84 4.58 -7.05 -18.22
N GLU A 85 5.56 -7.91 -17.99
CA GLU A 85 5.91 -9.06 -18.82
C GLU A 85 5.02 -10.29 -18.54
N GLY A 86 4.05 -10.18 -17.64
CA GLY A 86 3.12 -11.26 -17.29
C GLY A 86 3.69 -12.26 -16.28
N ARG A 87 4.86 -11.99 -15.68
CA ARG A 87 5.47 -12.88 -14.69
C ARG A 87 4.80 -12.65 -13.33
N HIS A 88 4.31 -13.72 -12.75
CA HIS A 88 3.71 -13.67 -11.44
C HIS A 88 4.78 -13.66 -10.34
N HIS A 89 4.72 -12.66 -9.46
CA HIS A 89 5.64 -12.53 -8.33
C HIS A 89 5.41 -13.64 -7.31
N LYS A 90 6.44 -13.92 -6.53
CA LYS A 90 6.42 -14.89 -5.44
C LYS A 90 6.65 -14.18 -4.11
N PHE A 91 6.51 -14.92 -3.01
CA PHE A 91 6.87 -14.42 -1.70
C PHE A 91 8.32 -13.88 -1.70
N GLY A 92 8.49 -12.76 -1.04
CA GLY A 92 9.78 -12.09 -0.92
C GLY A 92 9.54 -10.60 -0.74
N GLN A 93 10.15 -9.75 -1.37
CA GLN A 93 10.10 -8.29 -1.39
C GLN A 93 8.91 -7.61 -0.64
N ARG A 94 9.09 -6.40 -0.19
CA ARG A 94 8.01 -5.50 0.24
C ARG A 94 7.28 -4.90 -0.98
N HIS A 95 6.08 -4.34 -0.79
CA HIS A 95 5.22 -3.77 -1.84
C HIS A 95 4.87 -4.75 -2.96
N ASN A 96 4.75 -6.02 -2.61
CA ASN A 96 4.49 -7.09 -3.56
C ASN A 96 3.01 -7.46 -3.65
N ALA A 97 2.13 -6.76 -2.93
CA ALA A 97 0.70 -7.00 -2.96
C ALA A 97 0.03 -6.42 -4.20
N CYS A 98 -0.86 -7.19 -4.83
CA CYS A 98 -1.81 -6.66 -5.80
C CYS A 98 -2.80 -5.72 -5.10
N PRO A 99 -2.91 -4.43 -5.48
CA PRO A 99 -3.82 -3.49 -4.83
C PRO A 99 -5.30 -3.85 -5.00
N ASN A 100 -5.63 -4.65 -6.01
CA ASN A 100 -6.99 -5.09 -6.32
C ASN A 100 -7.27 -6.55 -5.91
N SER A 101 -6.39 -7.18 -5.12
CA SER A 101 -6.65 -8.51 -4.55
C SER A 101 -7.67 -8.41 -3.40
N PRO A 102 -8.85 -9.06 -3.51
CA PRO A 102 -9.82 -9.08 -2.42
C PRO A 102 -9.27 -9.72 -1.14
N VAL A 103 -8.38 -10.69 -1.28
CA VAL A 103 -7.74 -11.36 -0.14
C VAL A 103 -6.79 -10.41 0.57
N TYR A 104 -5.92 -9.70 -0.16
CA TYR A 104 -5.05 -8.69 0.44
C TYR A 104 -5.86 -7.63 1.17
N GLN A 105 -6.86 -7.06 0.51
CA GLN A 105 -7.73 -6.03 1.08
C GLN A 105 -8.43 -6.50 2.37
N LYS A 106 -8.97 -7.73 2.37
CA LYS A 106 -9.60 -8.33 3.54
C LYS A 106 -8.65 -8.39 4.73
N TYR A 107 -7.44 -8.93 4.54
CA TYR A 107 -6.51 -9.14 5.66
C TYR A 107 -5.81 -7.86 6.08
N ALA A 108 -5.48 -6.95 5.17
CA ALA A 108 -4.91 -5.65 5.50
C ALA A 108 -5.89 -4.80 6.32
N SER A 109 -7.15 -4.72 5.89
CA SER A 109 -8.22 -4.05 6.64
C SER A 109 -8.43 -4.69 8.02
N ALA A 110 -8.46 -6.02 8.09
CA ALA A 110 -8.64 -6.73 9.37
C ALA A 110 -7.47 -6.49 10.34
N LEU A 111 -6.23 -6.44 9.85
CA LEU A 111 -5.07 -6.14 10.67
C LEU A 111 -5.12 -4.69 11.18
N ALA A 112 -5.36 -3.71 10.30
CA ALA A 112 -5.49 -2.31 10.68
C ALA A 112 -6.59 -2.10 11.75
N LYS A 113 -7.73 -2.78 11.57
CA LYS A 113 -8.83 -2.77 12.55
C LYS A 113 -8.41 -3.33 13.91
N LYS A 114 -7.72 -4.48 13.94
CA LYS A 114 -7.25 -5.11 15.18
C LYS A 114 -6.20 -4.27 15.90
N LEU A 115 -5.30 -3.62 15.17
CA LEU A 115 -4.34 -2.68 15.74
C LEU A 115 -5.06 -1.49 16.38
N ALA A 116 -6.04 -0.91 15.70
CA ALA A 116 -6.81 0.22 16.22
C ALA A 116 -7.69 -0.17 17.42
N GLU A 117 -8.34 -1.34 17.38
CA GLU A 117 -9.11 -1.89 18.52
C GLU A 117 -8.22 -2.05 19.77
N ARG A 118 -6.96 -2.48 19.59
CA ARG A 118 -6.03 -2.73 20.69
C ARG A 118 -5.35 -1.48 21.23
N TYR A 119 -4.92 -0.59 20.35
CA TYR A 119 -4.04 0.52 20.70
C TYR A 119 -4.66 1.91 20.53
N GLY A 120 -5.81 2.04 19.87
CA GLY A 120 -6.41 3.33 19.52
C GLY A 120 -6.81 4.19 20.72
N SER A 121 -6.91 3.61 21.92
CA SER A 121 -7.15 4.36 23.17
C SER A 121 -5.88 4.74 23.92
N ASN A 122 -4.69 4.34 23.46
CA ASN A 122 -3.43 4.68 24.11
C ASN A 122 -3.04 6.15 23.79
N PRO A 123 -2.95 7.04 24.78
CA PRO A 123 -2.70 8.47 24.56
C PRO A 123 -1.30 8.77 23.98
N HIS A 124 -0.40 7.80 23.98
CA HIS A 124 0.93 7.93 23.38
C HIS A 124 0.96 7.62 21.88
N ILE A 125 -0.12 7.08 21.29
CA ILE A 125 -0.21 6.94 19.84
C ILE A 125 -0.51 8.31 19.24
N ALA A 126 0.52 8.97 18.76
CA ALA A 126 0.44 10.31 18.18
C ALA A 126 0.01 10.29 16.70
N CYS A 127 0.31 9.21 15.97
CA CYS A 127 -0.03 9.09 14.55
C CYS A 127 -0.10 7.62 14.10
N TRP A 128 -1.00 7.31 13.20
CA TRP A 128 -1.04 6.06 12.45
C TRP A 128 -0.26 6.21 11.15
N HIS A 129 0.70 5.31 10.94
CA HIS A 129 1.45 5.19 9.69
C HIS A 129 0.88 4.02 8.88
N ILE A 130 0.06 4.33 7.88
CA ILE A 130 -0.62 3.31 7.10
C ILE A 130 0.31 2.78 6.02
N ASN A 131 0.56 1.46 6.02
CA ASN A 131 1.45 0.77 5.09
C ASN A 131 2.90 1.32 5.16
N ASN A 132 3.58 1.50 4.03
CA ASN A 132 4.88 2.15 3.90
C ASN A 132 5.22 2.31 2.42
N GLU A 133 5.63 3.50 1.97
CA GLU A 133 6.11 3.77 0.62
C GLU A 133 5.24 3.14 -0.49
N TYR A 134 3.96 3.42 -0.47
CA TYR A 134 3.05 2.91 -1.49
C TYR A 134 3.59 3.14 -2.91
N GLY A 135 3.56 2.11 -3.75
CA GLY A 135 4.04 2.20 -5.13
C GLY A 135 3.98 0.89 -5.89
N GLY A 136 4.61 0.90 -7.06
CA GLY A 136 4.63 -0.23 -7.99
C GLY A 136 3.34 -0.39 -8.80
N GLU A 137 3.36 -1.32 -9.73
CA GLU A 137 2.27 -1.62 -10.65
C GLU A 137 1.95 -3.12 -10.60
N CYS A 138 0.72 -3.49 -10.95
CA CYS A 138 0.28 -4.87 -11.01
C CYS A 138 -0.60 -5.08 -12.23
N TYR A 139 -0.30 -6.08 -13.04
CA TYR A 139 -0.96 -6.37 -14.32
C TYR A 139 -1.68 -7.73 -14.31
N CYS A 140 -2.31 -8.09 -13.19
CA CYS A 140 -3.04 -9.35 -13.04
C CYS A 140 -4.53 -9.22 -13.42
N GLU A 141 -5.23 -10.35 -13.47
CA GLU A 141 -6.66 -10.40 -13.79
C GLU A 141 -7.55 -9.57 -12.85
N ASN A 142 -7.20 -9.47 -11.55
CA ASN A 142 -7.96 -8.62 -10.61
C ASN A 142 -7.84 -7.15 -11.00
N CYS A 143 -6.63 -6.73 -11.43
CA CYS A 143 -6.40 -5.38 -11.92
C CYS A 143 -7.14 -5.13 -13.24
N GLU A 144 -7.19 -6.11 -14.14
CA GLU A 144 -7.93 -5.98 -15.40
C GLU A 144 -9.43 -5.78 -15.17
N LYS A 145 -10.03 -6.61 -14.32
CA LYS A 145 -11.45 -6.48 -13.96
C LYS A 145 -11.75 -5.12 -13.33
N ALA A 146 -10.91 -4.69 -12.39
CA ALA A 146 -11.05 -3.39 -11.72
C ALA A 146 -10.83 -2.21 -12.69
N PHE A 147 -9.88 -2.33 -13.62
CA PHE A 147 -9.61 -1.30 -14.63
C PHE A 147 -10.80 -1.09 -15.57
N ARG A 148 -11.44 -2.18 -16.03
CA ARG A 148 -12.67 -2.08 -16.82
C ARG A 148 -13.78 -1.34 -16.09
N VAL A 149 -13.96 -1.59 -14.79
CA VAL A 149 -14.93 -0.87 -13.95
C VAL A 149 -14.57 0.61 -13.85
N TRP A 150 -13.28 0.92 -13.63
CA TRP A 150 -12.79 2.31 -13.55
C TRP A 150 -12.99 3.05 -14.88
N LEU A 151 -12.72 2.40 -16.01
CA LEU A 151 -12.95 2.97 -17.35
C LEU A 151 -14.43 3.23 -17.62
N ARG A 152 -15.31 2.28 -17.27
CA ARG A 152 -16.77 2.49 -17.37
C ARG A 152 -17.23 3.72 -16.60
N LYS A 153 -16.72 3.91 -15.40
CA LYS A 153 -17.00 5.09 -14.58
C LYS A 153 -16.48 6.39 -15.20
N LYS A 154 -15.30 6.33 -15.81
CA LYS A 154 -14.64 7.51 -16.41
C LYS A 154 -15.29 7.93 -17.73
N TYR A 155 -15.48 6.97 -18.64
CA TYR A 155 -15.90 7.25 -20.01
C TYR A 155 -17.39 7.07 -20.26
N GLN A 156 -18.06 6.26 -19.43
CA GLN A 156 -19.49 5.91 -19.49
C GLN A 156 -19.88 5.11 -20.74
N THR A 157 -19.33 5.41 -21.93
CA THR A 157 -19.58 4.70 -23.19
C THR A 157 -18.29 4.26 -23.87
N LEU A 158 -18.34 3.16 -24.63
CA LEU A 158 -17.22 2.70 -25.45
C LEU A 158 -16.87 3.69 -26.56
N GLU A 159 -17.85 4.40 -27.11
CA GLU A 159 -17.63 5.43 -28.10
C GLU A 159 -16.73 6.56 -27.56
N ALA A 160 -17.01 7.04 -26.35
CA ALA A 160 -16.20 8.06 -25.69
C ALA A 160 -14.78 7.56 -25.41
N LEU A 161 -14.62 6.29 -24.99
CA LEU A 161 -13.33 5.64 -24.77
C LEU A 161 -12.54 5.51 -26.06
N ASN A 162 -13.15 4.92 -27.11
CA ASN A 162 -12.51 4.73 -28.42
C ASN A 162 -11.99 6.05 -28.99
N LYS A 163 -12.81 7.11 -28.91
CA LYS A 163 -12.41 8.46 -29.31
C LYS A 163 -11.25 9.00 -28.49
N ALA A 164 -11.30 8.86 -27.15
CA ALA A 164 -10.26 9.36 -26.26
C ALA A 164 -8.91 8.68 -26.44
N TRP A 165 -8.92 7.39 -26.75
CA TRP A 165 -7.73 6.58 -26.99
C TRP A 165 -7.29 6.58 -28.46
N ASN A 166 -8.06 7.19 -29.37
CA ASN A 166 -7.83 7.21 -30.82
C ASN A 166 -7.73 5.80 -31.43
N LEU A 167 -8.63 4.89 -31.05
CA LEU A 167 -8.58 3.48 -31.41
C LEU A 167 -8.99 3.17 -32.85
N GLU A 168 -9.40 4.16 -33.65
CA GLU A 168 -9.51 4.01 -35.10
C GLU A 168 -8.15 3.78 -35.75
N PHE A 169 -7.09 4.29 -35.11
CA PHE A 169 -5.72 4.09 -35.56
C PHE A 169 -5.36 2.58 -35.48
N TRP A 170 -4.89 2.06 -36.59
CA TRP A 170 -4.60 0.62 -36.81
C TRP A 170 -5.79 -0.33 -36.59
N GLY A 171 -7.03 0.16 -36.58
CA GLY A 171 -8.21 -0.68 -36.46
C GLY A 171 -8.42 -1.31 -35.08
N HIS A 172 -8.04 -0.63 -34.03
CA HIS A 172 -8.14 -1.13 -32.64
C HIS A 172 -9.45 -0.76 -31.95
N THR A 173 -10.49 -0.39 -32.70
CA THR A 173 -11.81 -0.05 -32.16
C THR A 173 -12.36 -1.18 -31.28
N ILE A 174 -12.76 -0.83 -30.06
CA ILE A 174 -13.32 -1.75 -29.07
C ILE A 174 -14.84 -1.66 -29.11
N TYR A 175 -15.52 -2.80 -29.16
CA TYR A 175 -16.97 -2.91 -29.22
C TYR A 175 -17.59 -3.49 -27.96
N ASP A 176 -16.80 -4.13 -27.09
CA ASP A 176 -17.21 -4.60 -25.78
C ASP A 176 -16.19 -4.21 -24.70
N TRP A 177 -16.66 -3.92 -23.52
CA TRP A 177 -15.79 -3.62 -22.37
C TRP A 177 -14.87 -4.79 -22.00
N ASP A 178 -15.30 -6.01 -22.27
CA ASP A 178 -14.53 -7.21 -21.95
C ASP A 178 -13.41 -7.49 -22.97
N GLU A 179 -13.39 -6.79 -24.10
CA GLU A 179 -12.27 -6.79 -25.04
C GLU A 179 -11.07 -5.98 -24.57
N ILE A 180 -11.26 -5.13 -23.55
CA ILE A 180 -10.17 -4.32 -22.99
C ILE A 180 -9.22 -5.22 -22.18
N VAL A 181 -7.96 -5.25 -22.59
CA VAL A 181 -6.86 -5.91 -21.89
C VAL A 181 -5.97 -4.86 -21.23
N LEU A 182 -5.20 -5.27 -20.24
CA LEU A 182 -4.18 -4.39 -19.63
C LEU A 182 -3.03 -4.12 -20.60
N PRO A 183 -2.34 -2.97 -20.49
CA PRO A 183 -1.04 -2.81 -21.13
C PRO A 183 -0.13 -3.96 -20.75
N ASN A 184 0.59 -4.53 -21.71
CA ASN A 184 1.49 -5.65 -21.45
C ASN A 184 2.58 -5.74 -22.54
N ALA A 185 3.65 -6.47 -22.25
CA ALA A 185 4.80 -6.63 -23.15
C ALA A 185 4.50 -7.39 -24.44
N LEU A 186 3.41 -8.17 -24.48
CA LEU A 186 3.04 -9.02 -25.62
C LEU A 186 2.06 -8.34 -26.59
N SER A 187 1.54 -7.18 -26.24
CA SER A 187 0.71 -6.36 -27.12
C SER A 187 1.51 -5.21 -27.73
N GLU A 188 1.01 -4.00 -27.67
CA GLU A 188 1.62 -2.82 -28.29
C GLU A 188 2.71 -2.13 -27.44
N GLY A 189 3.00 -2.65 -26.27
CA GLY A 189 3.98 -2.07 -25.37
C GLY A 189 5.39 -2.60 -25.65
N ILE A 190 6.34 -1.71 -25.78
CA ILE A 190 7.77 -2.06 -25.82
C ILE A 190 8.30 -2.24 -24.40
N THR A 191 7.88 -1.36 -23.51
CA THR A 191 8.12 -1.40 -22.05
C THR A 191 6.91 -0.79 -21.34
N SER A 192 6.84 -0.89 -20.01
CA SER A 192 5.81 -0.19 -19.22
C SER A 192 5.86 1.35 -19.38
N GLU A 193 6.98 1.88 -19.86
CA GLU A 193 7.20 3.31 -20.09
C GLU A 193 7.03 3.73 -21.56
N GLN A 194 7.02 2.78 -22.50
CA GLN A 194 6.99 3.04 -23.93
C GLN A 194 5.91 2.18 -24.58
N THR A 195 4.91 2.80 -25.17
CA THR A 195 3.79 2.12 -25.83
C THR A 195 3.33 2.88 -27.07
N ALA A 196 2.85 2.17 -28.06
CA ALA A 196 2.17 2.77 -29.20
C ALA A 196 0.77 3.30 -28.83
N PHE A 197 0.16 2.79 -27.75
CA PHE A 197 -1.16 3.19 -27.26
C PHE A 197 -1.06 4.01 -25.96
N ALA A 198 -0.69 5.27 -26.12
CA ALA A 198 -0.55 6.18 -25.00
C ALA A 198 -1.83 6.32 -24.14
N GLY A 199 -3.01 6.26 -24.76
CA GLY A 199 -4.29 6.39 -24.07
C GLY A 199 -4.49 5.35 -22.98
N ILE A 200 -4.36 4.08 -23.32
CA ILE A 200 -4.53 2.97 -22.37
C ILE A 200 -3.44 3.00 -21.29
N SER A 201 -2.19 3.28 -21.66
CA SER A 201 -1.08 3.30 -20.70
C SER A 201 -1.19 4.44 -19.69
N ILE A 202 -1.59 5.65 -20.13
CA ILE A 202 -1.81 6.78 -19.24
C ILE A 202 -2.99 6.50 -18.29
N ASP A 203 -4.07 5.95 -18.81
CA ASP A 203 -5.23 5.64 -17.97
C ASP A 203 -4.93 4.49 -17.01
N TYR A 204 -4.11 3.53 -17.41
CA TYR A 204 -3.71 2.47 -16.50
C TYR A 204 -2.85 3.00 -15.33
N LYS A 205 -1.92 3.90 -15.60
CA LYS A 205 -1.14 4.56 -14.53
C LYS A 205 -2.02 5.37 -13.58
N ARG A 206 -3.02 6.08 -14.09
CA ARG A 206 -4.01 6.80 -13.27
C ARG A 206 -4.86 5.84 -12.43
N PHE A 207 -5.36 4.78 -13.05
CA PHE A 207 -6.10 3.73 -12.37
C PHE A 207 -5.26 3.06 -11.27
N ASN A 208 -4.00 2.73 -11.54
CA ASN A 208 -3.11 2.11 -10.55
C ASN A 208 -2.90 3.03 -9.34
N SER A 209 -2.65 4.31 -9.57
CA SER A 209 -2.57 5.31 -8.50
C SER A 209 -3.86 5.39 -7.67
N ASP A 210 -5.03 5.41 -8.34
CA ASP A 210 -6.33 5.43 -7.68
C ASP A 210 -6.58 4.14 -6.87
N SER A 211 -6.23 2.96 -7.44
CA SER A 211 -6.37 1.66 -6.75
C SER A 211 -5.51 1.56 -5.48
N ILE A 212 -4.29 2.07 -5.53
CA ILE A 212 -3.41 2.08 -4.36
C ILE A 212 -3.95 3.05 -3.30
N LEU A 213 -4.46 4.22 -3.70
CA LEU A 213 -5.10 5.16 -2.79
C LEU A 213 -6.32 4.56 -2.07
N GLU A 214 -7.12 3.76 -2.78
CA GLU A 214 -8.25 3.07 -2.15
C GLU A 214 -7.81 2.07 -1.05
N ASN A 215 -6.63 1.46 -1.16
CA ASN A 215 -6.11 0.63 -0.06
C ASN A 215 -5.72 1.48 1.16
N PHE A 216 -5.10 2.64 0.95
CA PHE A 216 -4.84 3.57 2.06
C PHE A 216 -6.14 3.96 2.77
N LYS A 217 -7.15 4.35 2.01
CA LYS A 217 -8.47 4.74 2.55
C LYS A 217 -9.12 3.59 3.30
N MET A 218 -9.07 2.39 2.76
CA MET A 218 -9.64 1.18 3.38
C MET A 218 -8.98 0.90 4.76
N GLU A 219 -7.67 0.98 4.87
CA GLU A 219 -6.97 0.79 6.15
C GLU A 219 -7.27 1.95 7.13
N ARG A 220 -7.26 3.20 6.65
CA ARG A 220 -7.68 4.37 7.43
C ARG A 220 -9.10 4.19 7.99
N ASP A 221 -10.05 3.83 7.15
CA ASP A 221 -11.45 3.68 7.54
C ASP A 221 -11.63 2.52 8.54
N ALA A 222 -10.81 1.47 8.43
CA ALA A 222 -10.77 0.39 9.42
C ALA A 222 -10.24 0.89 10.78
N ILE A 223 -9.21 1.75 10.80
CA ILE A 223 -8.71 2.40 12.01
C ILE A 223 -9.79 3.30 12.62
N ARG A 224 -10.47 4.09 11.79
CA ARG A 224 -11.51 5.04 12.23
C ARG A 224 -12.73 4.37 12.89
N CYS A 225 -12.87 3.05 12.78
CA CYS A 225 -13.88 2.32 13.57
C CYS A 225 -13.63 2.38 15.09
N PHE A 226 -12.39 2.55 15.53
CA PHE A 226 -11.99 2.55 16.94
C PHE A 226 -11.29 3.82 17.37
N ASP A 227 -10.56 4.45 16.48
CA ASP A 227 -9.81 5.67 16.75
C ASP A 227 -10.16 6.74 15.70
N LYS A 228 -10.93 7.73 16.12
CA LYS A 228 -11.45 8.78 15.22
C LYS A 228 -10.58 10.02 15.17
N GLU A 229 -9.72 10.22 16.18
CA GLU A 229 -9.06 11.50 16.42
C GLU A 229 -7.57 11.47 16.07
N THR A 230 -6.89 10.33 16.27
CA THR A 230 -5.45 10.25 16.00
C THR A 230 -5.14 10.48 14.53
N LEU A 231 -4.14 11.29 14.26
CA LEU A 231 -3.72 11.65 12.89
C LEU A 231 -3.30 10.43 12.08
N VAL A 232 -3.52 10.47 10.78
CA VAL A 232 -3.09 9.40 9.85
C VAL A 232 -2.14 9.94 8.78
N THR A 233 -1.14 9.14 8.45
CA THR A 233 -0.17 9.41 7.39
C THR A 233 0.28 8.13 6.68
N THR A 234 0.99 8.29 5.61
CA THR A 234 1.92 7.33 5.01
C THR A 234 3.10 8.08 4.44
N ASN A 235 4.28 7.47 4.37
CA ASN A 235 5.43 8.10 3.74
C ASN A 235 5.39 7.94 2.23
N LEU A 236 5.48 9.04 1.50
CA LEU A 236 5.57 9.08 0.06
C LEU A 236 7.03 9.01 -0.38
N MET A 237 7.29 8.43 -1.55
CA MET A 237 8.66 8.24 -2.07
C MET A 237 9.22 9.47 -2.81
N GLY A 238 9.11 10.66 -2.23
CA GLY A 238 9.66 11.90 -2.82
C GLY A 238 9.16 12.16 -4.25
N THR A 239 10.00 11.96 -5.27
CA THR A 239 9.68 12.24 -6.67
C THR A 239 9.04 11.07 -7.43
N TYR A 240 8.48 10.08 -6.76
CA TYR A 240 7.86 8.91 -7.41
C TYR A 240 6.65 9.32 -8.25
N LYS A 241 6.70 9.04 -9.56
CA LYS A 241 5.70 9.47 -10.53
C LYS A 241 4.46 8.58 -10.61
N GLY A 242 4.48 7.42 -9.96
CA GLY A 242 3.40 6.43 -10.01
C GLY A 242 2.17 6.76 -9.19
N LEU A 243 2.22 7.82 -8.36
CA LEU A 243 1.11 8.27 -7.51
C LEU A 243 0.76 9.73 -7.77
N ASP A 244 -0.54 10.04 -7.78
CA ASP A 244 -1.05 11.41 -7.83
C ASP A 244 -1.06 12.03 -6.43
N TYR A 245 0.04 12.65 -6.03
CA TYR A 245 0.21 13.22 -4.69
C TYR A 245 -0.82 14.29 -4.33
N PHE A 246 -1.39 15.00 -5.31
CA PHE A 246 -2.47 15.95 -5.05
C PHE A 246 -3.77 15.28 -4.60
N LYS A 247 -4.07 14.08 -5.13
CA LYS A 247 -5.18 13.27 -4.64
C LYS A 247 -4.87 12.69 -3.25
N TRP A 248 -3.66 12.15 -3.08
CA TRP A 248 -3.23 11.53 -1.84
C TRP A 248 -3.23 12.49 -0.66
N ALA A 249 -2.72 13.72 -0.85
CA ALA A 249 -2.66 14.73 0.20
C ALA A 249 -4.02 15.13 0.79
N LYS A 250 -5.12 14.90 0.06
CA LYS A 250 -6.48 15.18 0.52
C LYS A 250 -7.04 14.09 1.45
N GLU A 251 -6.41 12.93 1.47
CA GLU A 251 -6.85 11.76 2.23
C GLU A 251 -6.02 11.51 3.49
N MET A 252 -4.96 12.27 3.70
CA MET A 252 -4.06 12.19 4.85
C MET A 252 -4.19 13.42 5.74
N ASP A 253 -4.01 13.24 7.05
CA ASP A 253 -3.94 14.37 7.99
C ASP A 253 -2.54 15.00 7.99
N ILE A 254 -1.51 14.20 7.77
CA ILE A 254 -0.11 14.63 7.64
C ILE A 254 0.44 14.11 6.32
N VAL A 255 1.00 15.01 5.51
CA VAL A 255 1.77 14.63 4.31
C VAL A 255 3.22 14.46 4.70
N SER A 256 3.74 13.25 4.56
CA SER A 256 5.13 12.92 4.80
C SER A 256 5.77 12.22 3.59
N TRP A 257 7.07 12.36 3.47
CA TRP A 257 7.82 11.71 2.38
C TRP A 257 9.22 11.34 2.85
N ASP A 258 9.80 10.36 2.17
CA ASP A 258 11.16 9.94 2.42
C ASP A 258 12.17 10.97 1.93
N ASN A 259 13.17 11.21 2.75
CA ASN A 259 14.27 12.08 2.43
C ASN A 259 15.60 11.41 2.82
N TYR A 260 16.45 11.19 1.86
CA TYR A 260 17.77 10.56 2.02
C TYR A 260 18.86 11.57 1.63
N PRO A 261 19.22 12.51 2.52
CA PRO A 261 20.29 13.46 2.25
C PRO A 261 21.59 12.70 2.05
N GLY A 262 22.36 13.10 1.01
CA GLY A 262 23.69 12.54 0.77
C GLY A 262 24.62 12.84 1.94
N TYR A 263 25.57 11.97 2.17
CA TYR A 263 26.68 12.22 3.06
C TYR A 263 27.75 12.94 2.21
N ASP A 264 27.91 14.24 2.41
CA ASP A 264 29.05 15.01 1.91
C ASP A 264 30.17 15.06 2.95
#